data_9254f833c28686f4f19403b997351c6a
#
_entry.id   9254f833c28686f4f19403b997351c6a
#
_cell.length_a   1.000
_cell.length_b   1.000
_cell.length_c   1.000
_cell.angle_alpha   90.00
_cell.angle_beta   90.00
_cell.angle_gamma   90.00
#
_symmetry.space_group_name_H-M   'P 1'
#
loop_
_entity.id
_entity.type
_entity.pdbx_description
1 polymer ?
#
loop_
_entity_poly.entity_id
_entity_poly.type
_entity_poly.pdbx_seq_one_letter_code
_entity_poly.pdbx_strand_id
1 'polypeptide(L)'
;MSVPLFLKELVDEGLMASDITDDIAKSDFQAGKTAFYISGPWNVDSTKDANVNFDIAELPTLNGNKLSNLTTIQSAFVPSKSKNQDLAWELIKYLSENTSQVLFEEGSRLPVLTSAMESDWFKSADYVQGFLDQAENGTPTPNIAEMSTVWNPCANNIKSVLNGELTAEEAGKNMVTQIKNAIAEME
;
A
#
# COMPACT_ATOMS: atom_id res chain seq x y z
N MET A 1 -14.91 16.95 2.69
CA MET A 1 -15.34 15.66 3.28
C MET A 1 -14.09 14.96 3.77
N SER A 2 -14.07 14.41 4.99
CA SER A 2 -12.91 13.62 5.47
C SER A 2 -12.98 12.19 4.91
N VAL A 3 -11.84 11.50 4.84
CA VAL A 3 -11.78 10.11 4.34
C VAL A 3 -12.74 9.17 5.09
N PRO A 4 -12.81 9.18 6.45
CA PRO A 4 -13.75 8.32 7.16
C PRO A 4 -15.21 8.57 6.81
N LEU A 5 -15.61 9.83 6.56
CA LEU A 5 -16.98 10.16 6.14
C LEU A 5 -17.28 9.63 4.74
N PHE A 6 -16.34 9.75 3.81
CA PHE A 6 -16.49 9.21 2.47
C PHE A 6 -16.66 7.68 2.49
N LEU A 7 -15.81 6.97 3.23
CA LEU A 7 -15.92 5.52 3.37
C LEU A 7 -17.23 5.10 4.05
N LYS A 8 -17.68 5.87 5.07
CA LYS A 8 -18.97 5.61 5.72
C LYS A 8 -20.15 5.78 4.76
N GLU A 9 -20.10 6.76 3.87
CA GLU A 9 -21.12 6.96 2.84
C GLU A 9 -21.20 5.76 1.89
N LEU A 10 -20.04 5.19 1.48
CA LEU A 10 -20.01 3.96 0.67
C LEU A 10 -20.64 2.76 1.39
N VAL A 11 -20.44 2.66 2.71
CA VAL A 11 -21.07 1.61 3.52
C VAL A 11 -22.59 1.83 3.63
N ASP A 12 -23.02 3.05 3.90
CA ASP A 12 -24.44 3.39 4.07
C ASP A 12 -25.24 3.21 2.77
N GLU A 13 -24.60 3.41 1.62
CA GLU A 13 -25.17 3.17 0.30
C GLU A 13 -25.10 1.68 -0.13
N GLY A 14 -24.51 0.81 0.68
CA GLY A 14 -24.36 -0.62 0.37
C GLY A 14 -23.34 -0.94 -0.72
N LEU A 15 -22.44 0.01 -1.02
CA LEU A 15 -21.38 -0.15 -2.01
C LEU A 15 -20.14 -0.82 -1.43
N MET A 16 -20.00 -0.84 -0.11
CA MET A 16 -18.88 -1.44 0.62
C MET A 16 -19.40 -2.06 1.92
N ALA A 17 -18.87 -3.21 2.32
CA ALA A 17 -19.17 -3.80 3.63
C ALA A 17 -18.40 -3.07 4.74
N SER A 18 -19.01 -2.89 5.92
CA SER A 18 -18.38 -2.20 7.06
C SER A 18 -17.24 -3.01 7.69
N ASP A 19 -17.22 -4.33 7.51
CA ASP A 19 -16.23 -5.28 8.02
C ASP A 19 -15.25 -5.73 6.94
N ILE A 20 -15.18 -5.02 5.81
CA ILE A 20 -14.28 -5.33 4.69
C ILE A 20 -12.82 -5.42 5.17
N THR A 21 -12.13 -6.47 4.75
CA THR A 21 -10.69 -6.65 4.92
C THR A 21 -10.04 -6.73 3.55
N ASP A 22 -8.69 -6.61 3.50
CA ASP A 22 -7.95 -6.76 2.24
C ASP A 22 -8.20 -8.14 1.61
N ASP A 23 -8.20 -9.22 2.40
CA ASP A 23 -8.46 -10.58 1.92
C ASP A 23 -9.87 -10.73 1.32
N ILE A 24 -10.89 -10.13 1.95
CA ILE A 24 -12.27 -10.15 1.44
C ILE A 24 -12.34 -9.34 0.15
N ALA A 25 -11.81 -8.12 0.13
CA ALA A 25 -11.81 -7.25 -1.05
C ALA A 25 -11.09 -7.91 -2.23
N LYS A 26 -9.93 -8.53 -1.99
CA LYS A 26 -9.18 -9.31 -2.98
C LYS A 26 -10.01 -10.48 -3.52
N SER A 27 -10.57 -11.28 -2.62
CA SER A 27 -11.38 -12.45 -3.00
C SER A 27 -12.61 -12.06 -3.82
N ASP A 28 -13.30 -10.99 -3.44
CA ASP A 28 -14.48 -10.51 -4.15
C ASP A 28 -14.13 -9.92 -5.51
N PHE A 29 -13.01 -9.23 -5.64
CA PHE A 29 -12.50 -8.77 -6.93
C PHE A 29 -12.13 -9.95 -7.84
N GLN A 30 -11.39 -10.91 -7.32
CA GLN A 30 -11.02 -12.13 -8.06
C GLN A 30 -12.21 -13.00 -8.45
N ALA A 31 -13.31 -12.93 -7.69
CA ALA A 31 -14.58 -13.60 -8.01
C ALA A 31 -15.48 -12.77 -8.94
N GLY A 32 -15.07 -11.59 -9.39
CA GLY A 32 -15.87 -10.70 -10.25
C GLY A 32 -17.06 -10.06 -9.55
N LYS A 33 -17.09 -10.02 -8.20
CA LYS A 33 -18.19 -9.44 -7.43
C LYS A 33 -18.06 -7.95 -7.23
N THR A 34 -16.85 -7.39 -7.33
CA THR A 34 -16.58 -5.95 -7.21
C THR A 34 -15.90 -5.44 -8.47
N ALA A 35 -16.23 -4.21 -8.87
CA ALA A 35 -15.65 -3.57 -10.04
C ALA A 35 -14.28 -2.95 -9.77
N PHE A 36 -13.97 -2.64 -8.51
CA PHE A 36 -12.74 -1.95 -8.10
C PHE A 36 -12.12 -2.62 -6.88
N TYR A 37 -10.79 -2.67 -6.89
CA TYR A 37 -9.98 -3.11 -5.77
C TYR A 37 -8.76 -2.21 -5.62
N ILE A 38 -8.65 -1.50 -4.50
CA ILE A 38 -7.51 -0.65 -4.20
C ILE A 38 -6.41 -1.53 -3.62
N SER A 39 -5.29 -1.63 -4.33
CA SER A 39 -4.19 -2.51 -3.97
C SER A 39 -2.84 -1.98 -4.48
N GLY A 40 -1.83 -2.82 -4.47
CA GLY A 40 -0.50 -2.54 -5.00
C GLY A 40 0.01 -3.66 -5.90
N PRO A 41 1.25 -3.51 -6.44
CA PRO A 41 1.81 -4.44 -7.42
C PRO A 41 1.82 -5.90 -6.96
N TRP A 42 2.00 -6.14 -5.67
CA TRP A 42 2.10 -7.48 -5.07
C TRP A 42 0.88 -8.39 -5.27
N ASN A 43 -0.26 -7.87 -5.70
CA ASN A 43 -1.46 -8.65 -5.96
C ASN A 43 -1.71 -8.90 -7.46
N VAL A 44 -0.87 -8.39 -8.36
CA VAL A 44 -1.03 -8.53 -9.80
C VAL A 44 -1.02 -9.99 -10.22
N ASP A 45 0.00 -10.76 -9.83
CA ASP A 45 0.15 -12.15 -10.26
C ASP A 45 -1.00 -13.02 -9.75
N SER A 46 -1.36 -12.88 -8.47
CA SER A 46 -2.48 -13.63 -7.91
C SER A 46 -3.84 -13.28 -8.56
N THR A 47 -3.97 -12.09 -9.12
CA THR A 47 -5.18 -11.67 -9.84
C THR A 47 -5.17 -12.21 -11.27
N LYS A 48 -4.02 -12.27 -11.93
CA LYS A 48 -3.84 -12.95 -13.21
C LYS A 48 -4.15 -14.44 -13.09
N ASP A 49 -3.64 -15.09 -12.04
CA ASP A 49 -3.88 -16.52 -11.78
C ASP A 49 -5.37 -16.85 -11.56
N ALA A 50 -6.13 -15.88 -11.05
CA ALA A 50 -7.59 -15.99 -10.91
C ALA A 50 -8.34 -15.82 -12.25
N ASN A 51 -7.65 -15.57 -13.37
CA ASN A 51 -8.20 -15.34 -14.72
C ASN A 51 -9.22 -14.19 -14.77
N VAL A 52 -9.03 -13.15 -13.97
CA VAL A 52 -9.83 -11.93 -14.02
C VAL A 52 -9.31 -11.06 -15.16
N ASN A 53 -10.21 -10.55 -15.98
CA ASN A 53 -9.88 -9.50 -16.94
C ASN A 53 -9.88 -8.16 -16.21
N PHE A 54 -8.71 -7.60 -15.93
CA PHE A 54 -8.55 -6.37 -15.18
C PHE A 54 -7.49 -5.47 -15.81
N ASP A 55 -7.53 -4.22 -15.45
CA ASP A 55 -6.52 -3.22 -15.76
C ASP A 55 -6.16 -2.43 -14.49
N ILE A 56 -5.07 -1.65 -14.56
CA ILE A 56 -4.56 -0.85 -13.45
C ILE A 56 -4.56 0.61 -13.83
N ALA A 57 -5.21 1.42 -13.01
CA ALA A 57 -5.30 2.86 -13.17
C ALA A 57 -4.87 3.60 -11.90
N GLU A 58 -4.51 4.87 -12.04
CA GLU A 58 -4.36 5.76 -10.89
C GLU A 58 -5.67 5.86 -10.09
N LEU A 59 -5.56 6.20 -8.81
CA LEU A 59 -6.73 6.44 -7.96
C LEU A 59 -7.59 7.58 -8.54
N PRO A 60 -8.92 7.49 -8.43
CA PRO A 60 -9.81 8.54 -8.92
C PRO A 60 -9.58 9.84 -8.16
N THR A 61 -10.04 10.94 -8.73
CA THR A 61 -10.06 12.22 -8.03
C THR A 61 -11.21 12.29 -7.04
N LEU A 62 -10.96 12.90 -5.88
CA LEU A 62 -12.00 13.22 -4.90
C LEU A 62 -12.17 14.73 -4.81
N ASN A 63 -13.35 15.25 -5.10
CA ASN A 63 -13.64 16.68 -5.14
C ASN A 63 -12.65 17.48 -6.03
N GLY A 64 -12.27 16.91 -7.17
CA GLY A 64 -11.33 17.52 -8.12
C GLY A 64 -9.85 17.42 -7.72
N ASN A 65 -9.53 16.79 -6.58
CA ASN A 65 -8.15 16.60 -6.14
C ASN A 65 -7.71 15.17 -6.41
N LYS A 66 -6.47 15.00 -6.89
CA LYS A 66 -5.84 13.68 -7.00
C LYS A 66 -5.62 13.08 -5.61
N LEU A 67 -5.90 11.79 -5.48
CA LEU A 67 -5.64 11.06 -4.25
C LEU A 67 -4.17 10.64 -4.21
N SER A 68 -3.53 10.84 -3.05
CA SER A 68 -2.16 10.39 -2.78
C SER A 68 -2.17 9.04 -2.10
N ASN A 69 -1.21 8.19 -2.47
CA ASN A 69 -0.91 6.96 -1.75
C ASN A 69 0.36 7.12 -0.88
N LEU A 70 0.54 6.26 0.09
CA LEU A 70 1.83 6.10 0.76
C LEU A 70 2.74 5.27 -0.13
N THR A 71 3.95 5.78 -0.38
CA THR A 71 4.99 5.08 -1.13
C THR A 71 6.05 4.56 -0.18
N THR A 72 6.34 3.26 -0.24
CA THR A 72 7.35 2.61 0.60
C THR A 72 8.35 1.86 -0.27
N ILE A 73 9.63 1.96 0.08
CA ILE A 73 10.71 1.21 -0.54
C ILE A 73 11.06 0.04 0.39
N GLN A 74 11.08 -1.17 -0.17
CA GLN A 74 11.60 -2.33 0.55
C GLN A 74 13.12 -2.33 0.46
N SER A 75 13.79 -2.43 1.61
CA SER A 75 15.24 -2.32 1.71
C SER A 75 15.83 -3.51 2.48
N ALA A 76 17.07 -3.88 2.11
CA ALA A 76 17.86 -4.84 2.86
C ALA A 76 18.83 -4.09 3.78
N PHE A 77 19.04 -4.62 4.99
CA PHE A 77 19.89 -4.01 6.00
C PHE A 77 20.93 -5.00 6.52
N VAL A 78 22.11 -4.49 6.86
CA VAL A 78 23.13 -5.28 7.57
C VAL A 78 23.07 -4.90 9.05
N PRO A 79 22.79 -5.85 9.96
CA PRO A 79 22.79 -5.58 11.39
C PRO A 79 24.16 -5.12 11.87
N SER A 80 24.21 -4.07 12.70
CA SER A 80 25.47 -3.51 13.22
C SER A 80 26.32 -4.52 14.02
N LYS A 81 25.68 -5.54 14.57
CA LYS A 81 26.34 -6.63 15.31
C LYS A 81 26.79 -7.82 14.44
N SER A 82 26.55 -7.78 13.14
CA SER A 82 27.02 -8.83 12.23
C SER A 82 28.54 -8.93 12.24
N LYS A 83 29.06 -10.15 12.28
CA LYS A 83 30.50 -10.41 12.17
C LYS A 83 31.00 -10.47 10.73
N ASN A 84 30.09 -10.45 9.75
CA ASN A 84 30.37 -10.57 8.32
C ASN A 84 29.77 -9.38 7.55
N GLN A 85 29.97 -8.14 8.04
CA GLN A 85 29.35 -6.96 7.46
C GLN A 85 29.78 -6.73 6.00
N ASP A 86 31.07 -6.87 5.70
CA ASP A 86 31.59 -6.65 4.35
C ASP A 86 30.98 -7.62 3.35
N LEU A 87 30.93 -8.92 3.68
CA LEU A 87 30.31 -9.92 2.83
C LEU A 87 28.80 -9.70 2.67
N ALA A 88 28.12 -9.26 3.73
CA ALA A 88 26.69 -8.91 3.66
C ALA A 88 26.44 -7.72 2.75
N TRP A 89 27.30 -6.69 2.77
CA TRP A 89 27.21 -5.57 1.86
C TRP A 89 27.49 -5.97 0.40
N GLU A 90 28.48 -6.83 0.16
CA GLU A 90 28.72 -7.39 -1.19
C GLU A 90 27.51 -8.16 -1.71
N LEU A 91 26.86 -8.97 -0.86
CA LEU A 91 25.66 -9.69 -1.22
C LEU A 91 24.49 -8.73 -1.55
N ILE A 92 24.24 -7.71 -0.71
CA ILE A 92 23.18 -6.72 -0.96
C ILE A 92 23.44 -5.98 -2.27
N LYS A 93 24.67 -5.58 -2.52
CA LYS A 93 25.05 -4.93 -3.79
C LYS A 93 24.76 -5.85 -4.98
N TYR A 94 25.24 -7.10 -4.90
CA TYR A 94 24.99 -8.09 -5.95
C TYR A 94 23.49 -8.30 -6.22
N LEU A 95 22.68 -8.46 -5.15
CA LEU A 95 21.25 -8.61 -5.28
C LEU A 95 20.59 -7.37 -5.91
N SER A 96 20.97 -6.17 -5.46
CA SER A 96 20.40 -4.92 -6.00
C SER A 96 20.68 -4.74 -7.51
N GLU A 97 21.85 -5.16 -7.96
CA GLU A 97 22.27 -5.04 -9.36
C GLU A 97 21.71 -6.14 -10.27
N ASN A 98 21.38 -7.32 -9.73
CA ASN A 98 21.12 -8.51 -10.55
C ASN A 98 19.72 -9.13 -10.38
N THR A 99 18.89 -8.67 -9.44
CA THR A 99 17.60 -9.33 -9.16
C THR A 99 16.37 -8.53 -9.54
N SER A 100 16.52 -7.32 -10.08
CA SER A 100 15.38 -6.45 -10.41
C SER A 100 14.37 -7.13 -11.35
N GLN A 101 14.85 -7.82 -12.40
CA GLN A 101 13.98 -8.51 -13.34
C GLN A 101 13.24 -9.67 -12.70
N VAL A 102 13.94 -10.53 -11.94
CA VAL A 102 13.30 -11.68 -11.26
C VAL A 102 12.28 -11.22 -10.23
N LEU A 103 12.58 -10.18 -9.45
CA LEU A 103 11.63 -9.62 -8.47
C LEU A 103 10.40 -9.01 -9.16
N PHE A 104 10.54 -8.51 -10.36
CA PHE A 104 9.42 -8.00 -11.14
C PHE A 104 8.59 -9.14 -11.76
N GLU A 105 9.23 -10.10 -12.43
CA GLU A 105 8.57 -11.20 -13.14
C GLU A 105 7.90 -12.20 -12.19
N GLU A 106 8.54 -12.52 -11.04
CA GLU A 106 8.06 -13.54 -10.10
C GLU A 106 7.32 -12.97 -8.88
N GLY A 107 7.39 -11.67 -8.67
CA GLY A 107 6.81 -11.05 -7.47
C GLY A 107 6.12 -9.72 -7.72
N SER A 108 5.97 -9.31 -8.97
CA SER A 108 5.37 -8.04 -9.39
C SER A 108 5.96 -6.81 -8.66
N ARG A 109 7.23 -6.88 -8.22
CA ARG A 109 7.90 -5.78 -7.52
C ARG A 109 8.43 -4.77 -8.51
N LEU A 110 7.99 -3.53 -8.41
CA LEU A 110 8.49 -2.45 -9.27
C LEU A 110 9.98 -2.20 -8.97
N PRO A 111 10.83 -2.11 -9.99
CA PRO A 111 12.25 -1.85 -9.81
C PRO A 111 12.50 -0.44 -9.30
N VAL A 112 13.63 -0.25 -8.60
CA VAL A 112 14.09 1.06 -8.11
C VAL A 112 15.26 1.61 -8.94
N LEU A 113 15.93 0.75 -9.72
CA LEU A 113 17.03 1.16 -10.60
C LEU A 113 16.48 1.75 -11.90
N THR A 114 16.94 2.95 -12.26
CA THR A 114 16.57 3.61 -13.52
C THR A 114 16.84 2.72 -14.73
N SER A 115 18.00 2.05 -14.76
CA SER A 115 18.34 1.12 -15.84
C SER A 115 17.37 -0.05 -15.99
N ALA A 116 16.82 -0.53 -14.88
CA ALA A 116 15.79 -1.57 -14.90
C ALA A 116 14.43 -1.03 -15.39
N MET A 117 14.07 0.19 -15.02
CA MET A 117 12.86 0.86 -15.53
C MET A 117 12.95 1.19 -17.03
N GLU A 118 14.14 1.33 -17.57
CA GLU A 118 14.37 1.58 -18.99
C GLU A 118 14.40 0.30 -19.83
N SER A 119 14.42 -0.88 -19.21
CA SER A 119 14.47 -2.15 -19.91
C SER A 119 13.19 -2.50 -20.67
N ASP A 120 13.32 -3.29 -21.73
CA ASP A 120 12.18 -3.72 -22.54
C ASP A 120 11.21 -4.61 -21.74
N TRP A 121 11.73 -5.48 -20.86
CA TRP A 121 10.90 -6.35 -20.03
C TRP A 121 9.99 -5.56 -19.07
N PHE A 122 10.44 -4.40 -18.58
CA PHE A 122 9.63 -3.53 -17.73
C PHE A 122 8.62 -2.72 -18.54
N LYS A 123 9.07 -2.08 -19.62
CA LYS A 123 8.23 -1.21 -20.46
C LYS A 123 7.13 -1.96 -21.22
N SER A 124 7.33 -3.24 -21.48
CA SER A 124 6.35 -4.06 -22.19
C SER A 124 5.24 -4.64 -21.30
N ALA A 125 5.32 -4.44 -19.99
CA ALA A 125 4.30 -4.94 -19.07
C ALA A 125 3.12 -3.97 -18.99
N ASP A 126 1.97 -4.35 -19.51
CA ASP A 126 0.78 -3.51 -19.68
C ASP A 126 0.30 -2.83 -18.39
N TYR A 127 0.46 -3.50 -17.25
CA TYR A 127 -0.04 -3.04 -15.96
C TYR A 127 0.84 -2.01 -15.26
N VAL A 128 2.05 -1.76 -15.73
CA VAL A 128 3.04 -0.92 -15.05
C VAL A 128 2.63 0.56 -15.05
N GLN A 129 2.06 1.03 -16.16
CA GLN A 129 1.78 2.45 -16.35
C GLN A 129 0.84 3.02 -15.27
N GLY A 130 -0.22 2.31 -14.91
CA GLY A 130 -1.14 2.77 -13.86
C GLY A 130 -0.48 2.94 -12.50
N PHE A 131 0.49 2.08 -12.14
CA PHE A 131 1.28 2.24 -10.92
C PHE A 131 2.27 3.40 -11.01
N LEU A 132 2.89 3.63 -12.16
CA LEU A 132 3.81 4.76 -12.36
C LEU A 132 3.06 6.09 -12.28
N ASP A 133 1.91 6.21 -12.93
CA ASP A 133 1.07 7.41 -12.89
C ASP A 133 0.63 7.73 -11.45
N GLN A 134 0.25 6.72 -10.68
CA GLN A 134 -0.08 6.89 -9.27
C GLN A 134 1.13 7.27 -8.42
N ALA A 135 2.31 6.71 -8.69
CA ALA A 135 3.52 6.97 -7.93
C ALA A 135 3.96 8.45 -8.00
N GLU A 136 3.67 9.15 -9.10
CA GLU A 136 3.92 10.60 -9.22
C GLU A 136 3.18 11.44 -8.17
N ASN A 137 2.04 10.93 -7.67
CA ASN A 137 1.25 11.57 -6.62
C ASN A 137 1.48 10.95 -5.24
N GLY A 138 2.46 10.03 -5.12
CA GLY A 138 2.79 9.32 -3.90
C GLY A 138 3.42 10.21 -2.84
N THR A 139 3.13 9.93 -1.59
CA THR A 139 3.77 10.54 -0.42
C THR A 139 4.69 9.51 0.22
N PRO A 140 6.00 9.78 0.39
CA PRO A 140 6.88 8.84 1.07
C PRO A 140 6.39 8.52 2.49
N THR A 141 6.35 7.25 2.84
CA THR A 141 6.05 6.84 4.22
C THR A 141 7.15 7.37 5.14
N PRO A 142 6.82 8.09 6.23
CA PRO A 142 7.83 8.60 7.17
C PRO A 142 8.71 7.47 7.71
N ASN A 143 10.03 7.60 7.57
CA ASN A 143 10.99 6.61 8.02
C ASN A 143 11.46 6.92 9.46
N ILE A 144 10.51 6.88 10.40
CA ILE A 144 10.72 7.08 11.83
C ILE A 144 10.05 5.95 12.61
N ALA A 145 10.59 5.61 13.78
CA ALA A 145 10.10 4.48 14.57
C ALA A 145 8.63 4.67 15.00
N GLU A 146 8.25 5.91 15.28
CA GLU A 146 6.91 6.33 15.72
C GLU A 146 5.83 6.00 14.68
N MET A 147 6.18 5.86 13.40
CA MET A 147 5.22 5.50 12.36
C MET A 147 4.56 4.14 12.61
N SER A 148 5.25 3.23 13.32
CA SER A 148 4.70 1.93 13.72
C SER A 148 3.46 2.04 14.61
N THR A 149 3.33 3.13 15.38
CA THR A 149 2.21 3.37 16.30
C THR A 149 0.94 3.89 15.62
N VAL A 150 1.03 4.29 14.34
CA VAL A 150 -0.08 4.94 13.61
C VAL A 150 -1.11 3.92 13.11
N TRP A 151 -0.68 2.77 12.64
CA TRP A 151 -1.50 1.85 11.85
C TRP A 151 -2.72 1.31 12.60
N ASN A 152 -2.52 0.75 13.79
CA ASN A 152 -3.60 0.14 14.57
C ASN A 152 -4.64 1.17 15.05
N PRO A 153 -4.25 2.32 15.63
CA PRO A 153 -5.22 3.36 15.99
C PRO A 153 -6.03 3.86 14.79
N CYS A 154 -5.40 4.06 13.64
CA CYS A 154 -6.11 4.48 12.43
C CYS A 154 -7.12 3.41 11.96
N ALA A 155 -6.69 2.17 11.83
CA ALA A 155 -7.56 1.08 11.37
C ALA A 155 -8.76 0.87 12.30
N ASN A 156 -8.53 0.81 13.62
CA ASN A 156 -9.59 0.57 14.60
C ASN A 156 -10.63 1.71 14.64
N ASN A 157 -10.16 2.95 14.65
CA ASN A 157 -11.08 4.09 14.72
C ASN A 157 -11.86 4.30 13.42
N ILE A 158 -11.23 4.05 12.25
CA ILE A 158 -11.96 4.06 10.97
C ILE A 158 -13.04 2.98 11.00
N LYS A 159 -12.73 1.76 11.44
CA LYS A 159 -13.70 0.68 11.56
C LYS A 159 -14.88 1.06 12.46
N SER A 160 -14.63 1.70 13.59
CA SER A 160 -15.71 2.18 14.48
C SER A 160 -16.59 3.24 13.81
N VAL A 161 -16.04 4.10 12.93
CA VAL A 161 -16.86 5.02 12.13
C VAL A 161 -17.71 4.25 11.12
N LEU A 162 -17.14 3.27 10.42
CA LEU A 162 -17.87 2.47 9.44
C LEU A 162 -19.03 1.70 10.07
N ASN A 163 -18.86 1.21 11.30
CA ASN A 163 -19.90 0.53 12.07
C ASN A 163 -20.93 1.50 12.70
N GLY A 164 -20.72 2.81 12.62
CA GLY A 164 -21.61 3.81 13.23
C GLY A 164 -21.44 3.97 14.75
N GLU A 165 -20.35 3.45 15.32
CA GLU A 165 -20.04 3.50 16.76
C GLU A 165 -19.46 4.86 17.17
N LEU A 166 -18.72 5.51 16.27
CA LEU A 166 -18.09 6.82 16.46
C LEU A 166 -18.42 7.75 15.30
N THR A 167 -18.47 9.03 15.61
CA THR A 167 -18.40 10.05 14.56
C THR A 167 -16.97 10.17 14.03
N ALA A 168 -16.81 10.69 12.81
CA ALA A 168 -15.49 10.92 12.23
C ALA A 168 -14.63 11.90 13.07
N GLU A 169 -15.26 12.84 13.77
CA GLU A 169 -14.57 13.79 14.67
C GLU A 169 -14.05 13.09 15.93
N GLU A 170 -14.87 12.26 16.56
CA GLU A 170 -14.47 11.47 17.74
C GLU A 170 -13.34 10.49 17.37
N ALA A 171 -13.48 9.79 16.26
CA ALA A 171 -12.45 8.89 15.74
C ALA A 171 -11.11 9.62 15.51
N GLY A 172 -11.14 10.81 14.90
CA GLY A 172 -9.93 11.62 14.71
C GLY A 172 -9.25 12.03 16.02
N LYS A 173 -10.02 12.43 17.03
CA LYS A 173 -9.51 12.77 18.37
C LYS A 173 -8.91 11.54 19.07
N ASN A 174 -9.60 10.39 18.96
CA ASN A 174 -9.13 9.13 19.53
C ASN A 174 -7.83 8.66 18.87
N MET A 175 -7.72 8.70 17.54
CA MET A 175 -6.48 8.38 16.81
C MET A 175 -5.31 9.19 17.32
N VAL A 176 -5.45 10.52 17.37
CA VAL A 176 -4.38 11.42 17.84
C VAL A 176 -3.97 11.10 19.28
N THR A 177 -4.94 10.84 20.15
CA THR A 177 -4.67 10.53 21.57
C THR A 177 -3.94 9.20 21.71
N GLN A 178 -4.42 8.15 21.04
CA GLN A 178 -3.83 6.81 21.08
C GLN A 178 -2.41 6.79 20.51
N ILE A 179 -2.18 7.49 19.38
CA ILE A 179 -0.84 7.58 18.76
C ILE A 179 0.12 8.32 19.70
N LYS A 180 -0.28 9.48 20.28
CA LYS A 180 0.57 10.21 21.23
C LYS A 180 0.93 9.39 22.46
N ASN A 181 -0.02 8.63 23.01
CA ASN A 181 0.23 7.77 24.15
C ASN A 181 1.22 6.64 23.79
N ALA A 182 1.01 6.00 22.64
CA ALA A 182 1.90 4.93 22.17
C ALA A 182 3.33 5.43 21.86
N ILE A 183 3.49 6.64 21.35
CA ILE A 183 4.81 7.28 21.17
C ILE A 183 5.47 7.52 22.54
N ALA A 184 4.73 8.03 23.53
CA ALA A 184 5.27 8.27 24.86
C ALA A 184 5.71 6.98 25.58
N GLU A 185 5.15 5.82 25.23
CA GLU A 185 5.56 4.51 25.74
C GLU A 185 6.83 3.96 25.06
N MET A 186 7.28 4.56 23.94
CA MET A 186 8.52 4.17 23.23
C MET A 186 9.78 4.82 23.84
N GLU A 187 9.64 5.88 24.62
CA GLU A 187 10.72 6.60 25.32
C GLU A 187 11.10 5.89 26.64
#